data_740b5fddf332b14d9bf91a7eea89b9ae
#
_entry.id   740b5fddf332b14d9bf91a7eea89b9ae
#
_cell.length_a   1.000
_cell.length_b   1.000
_cell.length_c   1.000
_cell.angle_alpha   90.00
_cell.angle_beta   90.00
_cell.angle_gamma   90.00
#
_symmetry.space_group_name_H-M   'P 1'
#
loop_
_entity.id
_entity.type
_entity.pdbx_description
1 polymer ?
#
loop_
_entity_poly.entity_id
_entity_poly.type
_entity_poly.pdbx_seq_one_letter_code
_entity_poly.pdbx_strand_id
1 'polypeptide(L)'
;MQSHSVLAVVVEGEDDVNMKVRALVPMIAGLLAIGTPLSAHHGDAAYSATPMEMKGCVITEFDWMNPHSLIKFDYKTAAGELQHWTMEIGSPPSMALLGWSRTTLRAGDVITAYVYQAKSGVRVGRTNKVILADGTVLADRDDSTPSRYGTTEPPK
;
A
#
# COMPACT_ATOMS: atom_id res chain seq x y z
N MET A 1 -73.33 -50.08 7.33
CA MET A 1 -72.16 -50.15 6.43
C MET A 1 -71.80 -48.75 6.07
N GLN A 2 -70.83 -48.19 6.77
CA GLN A 2 -70.29 -46.82 6.49
C GLN A 2 -68.90 -47.00 5.96
N SER A 3 -68.72 -46.54 4.72
CA SER A 3 -67.46 -46.50 4.01
C SER A 3 -66.67 -45.25 4.45
N HIS A 4 -65.52 -45.41 5.08
CA HIS A 4 -64.60 -44.33 5.38
C HIS A 4 -63.67 -44.11 4.20
N SER A 5 -63.86 -42.95 3.54
CA SER A 5 -62.97 -42.47 2.50
C SER A 5 -61.77 -41.85 3.19
N VAL A 6 -60.56 -42.40 3.03
CA VAL A 6 -59.31 -41.82 3.49
C VAL A 6 -58.86 -40.87 2.42
N LEU A 7 -58.81 -39.59 2.82
CA LEU A 7 -58.27 -38.52 1.97
C LEU A 7 -56.74 -38.59 2.01
N ALA A 8 -56.11 -38.96 0.90
CA ALA A 8 -54.67 -38.89 0.76
C ALA A 8 -54.24 -37.42 0.52
N VAL A 9 -53.57 -36.83 1.46
CA VAL A 9 -52.91 -35.54 1.26
C VAL A 9 -51.62 -35.79 0.50
N VAL A 10 -51.60 -35.39 -0.78
CA VAL A 10 -50.36 -35.38 -1.57
C VAL A 10 -49.54 -34.17 -1.13
N VAL A 11 -48.40 -34.41 -0.53
CA VAL A 11 -47.41 -33.35 -0.22
C VAL A 11 -46.62 -33.05 -1.49
N GLU A 12 -47.13 -32.13 -2.32
CA GLU A 12 -46.39 -31.54 -3.44
C GLU A 12 -45.54 -30.38 -2.94
N GLY A 13 -44.33 -30.65 -2.53
CA GLY A 13 -43.49 -29.54 -2.02
C GLY A 13 -42.00 -29.84 -1.89
N GLU A 14 -41.58 -31.08 -1.80
CA GLU A 14 -40.19 -31.40 -1.52
C GLU A 14 -39.27 -31.36 -2.77
N ASP A 15 -39.81 -31.65 -3.96
CA ASP A 15 -39.01 -31.69 -5.19
C ASP A 15 -38.65 -30.31 -5.71
N ASP A 16 -39.51 -29.29 -5.48
CA ASP A 16 -39.32 -27.92 -5.97
C ASP A 16 -38.23 -27.17 -5.13
N VAL A 17 -38.16 -27.44 -3.84
CA VAL A 17 -37.12 -26.90 -2.95
C VAL A 17 -35.76 -27.52 -3.29
N ASN A 18 -35.74 -28.85 -3.55
CA ASN A 18 -34.49 -29.54 -3.89
C ASN A 18 -33.94 -29.13 -5.25
N MET A 19 -34.76 -28.81 -6.22
CA MET A 19 -34.34 -28.32 -7.55
C MET A 19 -33.80 -26.90 -7.45
N LYS A 20 -34.39 -26.02 -6.64
CA LYS A 20 -33.89 -24.66 -6.41
C LYS A 20 -32.55 -24.64 -5.68
N VAL A 21 -32.36 -25.52 -4.69
CA VAL A 21 -31.09 -25.66 -3.98
C VAL A 21 -30.00 -26.22 -4.89
N ARG A 22 -30.31 -27.22 -5.73
CA ARG A 22 -29.35 -27.80 -6.68
C ARG A 22 -28.91 -26.83 -7.77
N ALA A 23 -29.76 -25.86 -8.15
CA ALA A 23 -29.40 -24.80 -9.10
C ALA A 23 -28.57 -23.68 -8.47
N LEU A 24 -28.77 -23.40 -7.17
CA LEU A 24 -28.01 -22.32 -6.46
C LEU A 24 -26.56 -22.71 -6.13
N VAL A 25 -26.30 -23.98 -5.84
CA VAL A 25 -24.96 -24.47 -5.49
C VAL A 25 -23.94 -24.27 -6.62
N PRO A 26 -24.19 -24.62 -7.89
CA PRO A 26 -23.22 -24.35 -8.96
C PRO A 26 -23.08 -22.87 -9.30
N MET A 27 -24.13 -22.04 -9.07
CA MET A 27 -24.06 -20.60 -9.30
C MET A 27 -23.18 -19.90 -8.26
N ILE A 28 -23.23 -20.30 -6.99
CA ILE A 28 -22.36 -19.77 -5.93
C ILE A 28 -20.91 -20.26 -6.12
N ALA A 29 -20.72 -21.53 -6.52
CA ALA A 29 -19.39 -22.05 -6.83
C ALA A 29 -18.75 -21.36 -8.05
N GLY A 30 -19.54 -20.97 -9.05
CA GLY A 30 -19.07 -20.19 -10.20
C GLY A 30 -18.65 -18.77 -9.84
N LEU A 31 -19.35 -18.11 -8.91
CA LEU A 31 -18.98 -16.76 -8.44
C LEU A 31 -17.68 -16.74 -7.62
N LEU A 32 -17.39 -17.80 -6.87
CA LEU A 32 -16.14 -17.95 -6.10
C LEU A 32 -14.93 -18.26 -6.99
N ALA A 33 -15.12 -18.80 -8.19
CA ALA A 33 -14.05 -19.11 -9.13
C ALA A 33 -13.57 -17.89 -9.95
N ILE A 34 -14.29 -16.76 -9.93
CA ILE A 34 -13.91 -15.51 -10.63
C ILE A 34 -13.12 -14.58 -9.69
N GLY A 35 -12.79 -15.03 -8.48
CA GLY A 35 -11.81 -14.37 -7.63
C GLY A 35 -10.44 -14.43 -8.28
N THR A 36 -10.17 -13.53 -9.27
CA THR A 36 -8.79 -13.23 -9.66
C THR A 36 -8.06 -12.84 -8.40
N PRO A 37 -6.91 -13.44 -8.07
CA PRO A 37 -6.08 -12.92 -7.01
C PRO A 37 -5.76 -11.48 -7.39
N LEU A 38 -6.38 -10.51 -6.73
CA LEU A 38 -5.88 -9.14 -6.75
C LEU A 38 -4.50 -9.23 -6.14
N SER A 39 -3.51 -9.39 -7.01
CA SER A 39 -2.11 -9.40 -6.65
C SER A 39 -1.80 -8.00 -6.11
N ALA A 40 -1.80 -7.87 -4.80
CA ALA A 40 -1.40 -6.65 -4.09
C ALA A 40 0.11 -6.34 -4.27
N HIS A 41 0.80 -7.05 -5.16
CA HIS A 41 2.21 -6.86 -5.47
C HIS A 41 2.49 -5.73 -6.47
N HIS A 42 1.49 -5.00 -6.94
CA HIS A 42 1.69 -3.89 -7.89
C HIS A 42 2.34 -2.64 -7.25
N GLY A 43 2.42 -2.54 -5.93
CA GLY A 43 2.96 -1.37 -5.25
C GLY A 43 4.43 -1.08 -5.59
N ASP A 44 5.29 -2.09 -5.59
CA ASP A 44 6.74 -1.89 -5.73
C ASP A 44 7.18 -1.76 -7.19
N ALA A 45 6.51 -2.44 -8.12
CA ALA A 45 6.81 -2.38 -9.55
C ALA A 45 6.59 -0.98 -10.16
N ALA A 46 5.80 -0.13 -9.51
CA ALA A 46 5.50 1.23 -9.95
C ALA A 46 6.63 2.24 -9.68
N TYR A 47 7.64 1.87 -8.87
CA TYR A 47 8.72 2.75 -8.47
C TYR A 47 10.06 2.34 -9.08
N SER A 48 11.03 3.27 -9.11
CA SER A 48 12.39 3.01 -9.54
C SER A 48 13.06 1.97 -8.64
N ALA A 49 13.95 1.16 -9.19
CA ALA A 49 14.70 0.17 -8.41
C ALA A 49 15.82 0.81 -7.57
N THR A 50 16.30 1.98 -7.98
CA THR A 50 17.38 2.73 -7.31
C THR A 50 16.81 4.04 -6.78
N PRO A 51 17.12 4.41 -5.52
CA PRO A 51 16.67 5.69 -4.98
C PRO A 51 17.48 6.85 -5.59
N MET A 52 16.80 7.94 -5.85
CA MET A 52 17.39 9.20 -6.28
C MET A 52 17.77 10.02 -5.04
N GLU A 53 19.00 10.53 -5.00
CA GLU A 53 19.44 11.47 -3.97
C GLU A 53 18.99 12.89 -4.33
N MET A 54 18.32 13.56 -3.39
CA MET A 54 17.84 14.93 -3.52
C MET A 54 18.33 15.75 -2.33
N LYS A 55 19.29 16.65 -2.56
CA LYS A 55 19.90 17.48 -1.51
C LYS A 55 19.21 18.83 -1.39
N GLY A 56 19.12 19.36 -0.17
CA GLY A 56 18.56 20.67 0.08
C GLY A 56 17.03 20.71 -0.11
N CYS A 57 16.35 19.60 0.14
CA CYS A 57 14.90 19.56 0.15
C CYS A 57 14.37 20.34 1.36
N VAL A 58 13.46 21.28 1.12
CA VAL A 58 12.82 22.07 2.18
C VAL A 58 11.46 21.45 2.48
N ILE A 59 11.25 20.99 3.71
CA ILE A 59 9.98 20.40 4.14
C ILE A 59 8.90 21.47 4.11
N THR A 60 7.78 21.16 3.46
CA THR A 60 6.58 21.99 3.46
C THR A 60 5.51 21.46 4.40
N GLU A 61 5.40 20.12 4.51
CA GLU A 61 4.44 19.47 5.38
C GLU A 61 4.88 18.05 5.75
N PHE A 62 4.55 17.60 6.97
CA PHE A 62 4.74 16.25 7.42
C PHE A 62 3.43 15.69 8.01
N ASP A 63 2.76 14.85 7.25
CA ASP A 63 1.51 14.20 7.64
C ASP A 63 1.78 12.88 8.34
N TRP A 64 1.73 12.89 9.67
CA TRP A 64 1.89 11.69 10.50
C TRP A 64 0.56 10.98 10.67
N MET A 65 0.21 10.08 9.73
CA MET A 65 -1.12 9.49 9.59
C MET A 65 -1.10 8.02 9.16
N ASN A 66 -2.18 7.29 9.42
CA ASN A 66 -2.43 5.96 8.91
C ASN A 66 -3.15 6.03 7.53
N PRO A 67 -2.96 5.04 6.65
CA PRO A 67 -2.09 3.86 6.79
C PRO A 67 -0.61 4.17 6.53
N HIS A 68 -0.28 5.25 5.86
CA HIS A 68 1.08 5.68 5.54
C HIS A 68 1.22 7.17 5.81
N SER A 69 2.36 7.57 6.38
CA SER A 69 2.69 8.98 6.57
C SER A 69 3.29 9.57 5.29
N LEU A 70 3.11 10.88 5.10
CA LEU A 70 3.56 11.59 3.91
C LEU A 70 4.50 12.72 4.29
N ILE A 71 5.57 12.86 3.51
CA ILE A 71 6.52 13.98 3.61
C ILE A 71 6.40 14.78 2.31
N LYS A 72 5.97 16.04 2.42
CA LYS A 72 5.91 16.99 1.31
C LYS A 72 7.07 17.96 1.40
N PHE A 73 7.72 18.22 0.30
CA PHE A 73 8.89 19.09 0.27
C PHE A 73 9.09 19.76 -1.08
N ASP A 74 9.78 20.86 -1.05
CA ASP A 74 10.27 21.61 -2.20
C ASP A 74 11.70 21.21 -2.50
N TYR A 75 11.97 20.92 -3.77
CA TYR A 75 13.30 20.61 -4.28
C TYR A 75 13.66 21.53 -5.43
N LYS A 76 14.82 22.19 -5.32
CA LYS A 76 15.37 23.00 -6.41
C LYS A 76 16.37 22.18 -7.21
N THR A 77 16.07 21.93 -8.49
CA THR A 77 16.96 21.19 -9.38
C THR A 77 18.25 21.95 -9.65
N ALA A 78 19.27 21.27 -10.20
CA ALA A 78 20.50 21.92 -10.63
C ALA A 78 20.27 23.00 -11.71
N ALA A 79 19.18 22.89 -12.49
CA ALA A 79 18.77 23.90 -13.48
C ALA A 79 18.03 25.08 -12.83
N GLY A 80 17.80 25.07 -11.51
CA GLY A 80 17.10 26.12 -10.77
C GLY A 80 15.58 26.00 -10.75
N GLU A 81 15.00 24.93 -11.35
CA GLU A 81 13.56 24.67 -11.32
C GLU A 81 13.13 24.28 -9.91
N LEU A 82 12.06 24.89 -9.40
CA LEU A 82 11.42 24.48 -8.15
C LEU A 82 10.42 23.39 -8.44
N GLN A 83 10.53 22.27 -7.71
CA GLN A 83 9.68 21.10 -7.82
C GLN A 83 9.03 20.78 -6.48
N HIS A 84 7.72 20.54 -6.49
CA HIS A 84 6.96 20.08 -5.31
C HIS A 84 6.88 18.56 -5.33
N TRP A 85 7.35 17.92 -4.28
CA TRP A 85 7.42 16.47 -4.16
C TRP A 85 6.61 15.96 -2.98
N THR A 86 6.08 14.76 -3.13
CA THR A 86 5.49 13.98 -2.03
C THR A 86 6.19 12.63 -1.96
N MET A 87 6.69 12.26 -0.80
CA MET A 87 7.19 10.91 -0.56
C MET A 87 6.44 10.24 0.58
N GLU A 88 6.20 8.94 0.41
CA GLU A 88 5.49 8.09 1.35
C GLU A 88 6.50 7.35 2.24
N ILE A 89 6.22 7.28 3.54
CA ILE A 89 6.87 6.40 4.51
C ILE A 89 5.83 5.47 5.14
N GLY A 90 6.29 4.51 5.92
CA GLY A 90 5.43 3.55 6.59
C GLY A 90 4.40 4.17 7.54
N SER A 91 3.60 3.32 8.17
CA SER A 91 2.61 3.73 9.16
C SER A 91 3.27 4.29 10.42
N PRO A 92 2.61 5.20 11.16
CA PRO A 92 3.15 5.74 12.42
C PRO A 92 3.69 4.69 13.39
N PRO A 93 2.99 3.57 13.67
CA PRO A 93 3.52 2.54 14.57
C PRO A 93 4.82 1.90 14.06
N SER A 94 4.92 1.63 12.75
CA SER A 94 6.12 1.03 12.16
C SER A 94 7.30 2.01 12.17
N MET A 95 7.03 3.27 11.84
CA MET A 95 8.05 4.32 11.79
C MET A 95 8.59 4.68 13.18
N ALA A 96 7.74 4.64 14.21
CA ALA A 96 8.17 4.88 15.60
C ALA A 96 9.24 3.88 16.06
N LEU A 97 9.19 2.63 15.58
CA LEU A 97 10.21 1.61 15.87
C LEU A 97 11.57 1.95 15.23
N LEU A 98 11.56 2.78 14.18
CA LEU A 98 12.74 3.23 13.44
C LEU A 98 13.21 4.64 13.86
N GLY A 99 12.71 5.14 14.99
CA GLY A 99 13.10 6.42 15.55
C GLY A 99 12.34 7.64 15.03
N TRP A 100 11.32 7.44 14.19
CA TRP A 100 10.46 8.52 13.73
C TRP A 100 9.40 8.90 14.76
N SER A 101 8.96 10.14 14.73
CA SER A 101 7.87 10.65 15.55
C SER A 101 7.09 11.72 14.79
N ARG A 102 5.93 12.11 15.28
CA ARG A 102 5.14 13.22 14.72
C ARG A 102 5.93 14.55 14.62
N THR A 103 6.96 14.71 15.43
CA THR A 103 7.75 15.94 15.50
C THR A 103 9.14 15.81 14.86
N THR A 104 9.39 14.70 14.14
CA THR A 104 10.67 14.44 13.48
C THR A 104 11.00 15.48 12.41
N LEU A 105 9.99 15.87 11.64
CA LEU A 105 10.12 16.89 10.60
C LEU A 105 9.11 18.01 10.84
N ARG A 106 9.53 19.24 10.49
CA ARG A 106 8.71 20.45 10.55
C ARG A 106 8.84 21.23 9.26
N ALA A 107 7.81 21.99 8.90
CA ALA A 107 7.91 22.93 7.78
C ALA A 107 9.10 23.87 7.96
N GLY A 108 9.91 24.01 6.91
CA GLY A 108 11.14 24.79 6.90
C GLY A 108 12.42 23.99 7.18
N ASP A 109 12.32 22.74 7.67
CA ASP A 109 13.49 21.88 7.84
C ASP A 109 14.13 21.57 6.48
N VAL A 110 15.46 21.54 6.46
CA VAL A 110 16.23 21.18 5.25
C VAL A 110 16.79 19.78 5.42
N ILE A 111 16.52 18.91 4.45
CA ILE A 111 16.94 17.52 4.47
C ILE A 111 17.64 17.11 3.17
N THR A 112 18.34 15.97 3.21
CA THR A 112 18.64 15.18 2.01
C THR A 112 17.69 14.01 1.98
N ALA A 113 16.91 13.87 0.90
CA ALA A 113 15.95 12.79 0.70
C ALA A 113 16.50 11.76 -0.29
N TYR A 114 16.31 10.48 0.00
CA TYR A 114 16.56 9.37 -0.92
C TYR A 114 15.21 8.76 -1.28
N VAL A 115 14.81 8.90 -2.55
CA VAL A 115 13.43 8.65 -3.01
C VAL A 115 13.42 7.65 -4.15
N TYR A 116 12.66 6.56 -4.00
CA TYR A 116 12.28 5.70 -5.12
C TYR A 116 11.16 6.37 -5.91
N GLN A 117 11.50 7.05 -7.00
CA GLN A 117 10.55 7.82 -7.79
C GLN A 117 9.55 6.91 -8.50
N ALA A 118 8.30 7.36 -8.63
CA ALA A 118 7.30 6.71 -9.47
C ALA A 118 7.74 6.69 -10.94
N LYS A 119 7.68 5.51 -11.59
CA LYS A 119 8.07 5.32 -12.99
C LYS A 119 7.21 6.11 -13.99
N SER A 120 6.02 6.55 -13.56
CA SER A 120 5.16 7.43 -14.35
C SER A 120 5.73 8.83 -14.58
N GLY A 121 6.81 9.19 -13.86
CA GLY A 121 7.42 10.52 -13.93
C GLY A 121 6.75 11.57 -13.06
N VAL A 122 5.66 11.24 -12.38
CA VAL A 122 5.07 12.17 -11.39
C VAL A 122 6.03 12.37 -10.22
N ARG A 123 5.95 13.53 -9.57
CA ARG A 123 6.80 13.91 -8.45
C ARG A 123 6.30 13.30 -7.14
N VAL A 124 6.13 11.98 -7.16
CA VAL A 124 5.75 11.16 -6.03
C VAL A 124 6.75 10.01 -5.91
N GLY A 125 7.05 9.60 -4.70
CA GLY A 125 7.96 8.49 -4.47
C GLY A 125 7.74 7.79 -3.13
N ARG A 126 8.49 6.71 -2.94
CA ARG A 126 8.65 6.06 -1.65
C ARG A 126 9.99 6.43 -1.05
N THR A 127 10.01 6.61 0.24
CA THR A 127 11.23 6.95 0.96
C THR A 127 12.13 5.72 1.07
N ASN A 128 13.41 5.90 0.79
CA ASN A 128 14.45 4.98 1.25
C ASN A 128 14.94 5.43 2.63
N LYS A 129 15.44 6.66 2.71
CA LYS A 129 15.89 7.33 3.94
C LYS A 129 15.87 8.83 3.78
N VAL A 130 15.95 9.54 4.89
CA VAL A 130 16.26 10.97 4.94
C VAL A 130 17.50 11.20 5.81
N ILE A 131 18.25 12.24 5.51
CA ILE A 131 19.35 12.73 6.34
C ILE A 131 18.96 14.13 6.79
N LEU A 132 18.86 14.33 8.10
CA LEU A 132 18.54 15.60 8.72
C LEU A 132 19.75 16.54 8.67
N ALA A 133 19.54 17.83 8.97
CA ALA A 133 20.60 18.85 8.96
C ALA A 133 21.75 18.56 9.95
N ASP A 134 21.46 17.85 11.04
CA ASP A 134 22.45 17.43 12.04
C ASP A 134 23.20 16.13 11.65
N GLY A 135 22.90 15.54 10.49
CA GLY A 135 23.48 14.29 10.00
C GLY A 135 22.75 13.03 10.47
N THR A 136 21.70 13.15 11.27
CA THR A 136 20.88 12.00 11.68
C THR A 136 20.25 11.32 10.46
N VAL A 137 20.42 10.01 10.35
CA VAL A 137 19.84 9.20 9.26
C VAL A 137 18.61 8.47 9.77
N LEU A 138 17.49 8.67 9.10
CA LEU A 138 16.21 8.01 9.38
C LEU A 138 15.75 7.22 8.15
N ALA A 139 15.68 5.91 8.28
CA ALA A 139 15.26 5.00 7.20
C ALA A 139 13.76 4.69 7.26
N ASP A 140 13.20 4.28 6.13
CA ASP A 140 11.81 3.77 6.06
C ASP A 140 11.73 2.29 6.45
N ARG A 141 12.88 1.63 6.61
CA ARG A 141 12.99 0.23 7.03
C ARG A 141 14.30 -0.02 7.78
N ASP A 142 14.32 -1.10 8.51
CA ASP A 142 15.56 -1.62 9.10
C ASP A 142 16.50 -2.12 7.98
N ASP A 143 17.76 -1.70 8.00
CA ASP A 143 18.79 -2.11 7.03
C ASP A 143 19.05 -3.63 7.03
N SER A 144 18.65 -4.34 8.11
CA SER A 144 18.70 -5.79 8.18
C SER A 144 17.59 -6.47 7.35
N THR A 145 16.57 -5.72 6.90
CA THR A 145 15.47 -6.25 6.10
C THR A 145 15.85 -6.25 4.61
N PRO A 146 15.84 -7.40 3.91
CA PRO A 146 16.15 -7.45 2.48
C PRO A 146 15.30 -6.43 1.70
N SER A 147 15.95 -5.71 0.79
CA SER A 147 15.25 -4.73 -0.06
C SER A 147 14.15 -5.43 -0.86
N ARG A 148 12.90 -4.98 -0.69
CA ARG A 148 11.78 -5.45 -1.52
C ARG A 148 11.92 -5.00 -2.99
N TYR A 149 12.84 -4.08 -3.27
CA TYR A 149 13.03 -3.48 -4.59
C TYR A 149 14.14 -4.14 -5.41
N GLY A 150 14.71 -5.26 -4.92
CA GLY A 150 15.63 -6.08 -5.70
C GLY A 150 16.97 -5.41 -6.01
N THR A 151 17.39 -4.41 -5.27
CA THR A 151 18.74 -3.87 -5.41
C THR A 151 19.74 -4.77 -4.68
N THR A 152 20.45 -5.59 -5.41
CA THR A 152 21.77 -6.05 -5.01
C THR A 152 22.70 -4.83 -5.07
N GLU A 153 23.12 -4.33 -3.93
CA GLU A 153 24.28 -3.46 -3.86
C GLU A 153 25.45 -4.22 -4.51
N PRO A 154 26.18 -3.61 -5.46
CA PRO A 154 27.33 -4.30 -6.05
C PRO A 154 28.33 -4.60 -4.93
N PRO A 155 29.00 -5.77 -4.95
CA PRO A 155 30.02 -6.11 -3.96
C PRO A 155 31.14 -5.06 -4.01
N LYS A 156 31.57 -4.62 -2.83
CA LYS A 156 32.72 -3.72 -2.66
C LYS A 156 34.00 -4.38 -3.12
#